data_dc152eebb08d2210f4ae9b2603405abd
#
_entry.id   dc152eebb08d2210f4ae9b2603405abd
#
_cell.length_a   1.000
_cell.length_b   1.000
_cell.length_c   1.000
_cell.angle_alpha   90.00
_cell.angle_beta   90.00
_cell.angle_gamma   90.00
#
_symmetry.space_group_name_H-M   'P 1'
#
loop_
_entity.id
_entity.type
_entity.pdbx_description
1 polymer ?
#
loop_
_entity_poly.entity_id
_entity_poly.type
_entity_poly.pdbx_seq_one_letter_code
_entity_poly.pdbx_strand_id
1 'polypeptide(L)'
;MHMASKNIIHHYSSGGVIVKDNEVLIIESLQPAKEYSFPKGSIEPGEHSRDTAVREVLEETGYHATILGFIDTLIYEFSTGDGHVVKEVSYYAMSINSSVPRQEQQLQPGENIRPLWVSLPKAFQLLTHKNTRQLLAMAIKMYHH
;
A
#
# COMPACT_ATOMS: atom_id res chain seq x y z
N MET A 1 -23.96 35.53 8.40
CA MET A 1 -23.76 34.22 9.02
C MET A 1 -22.35 33.72 8.69
N HIS A 2 -21.62 33.38 9.68
CA HIS A 2 -20.28 32.91 9.50
C HIS A 2 -20.31 31.40 9.30
N MET A 3 -19.77 30.93 8.18
CA MET A 3 -19.58 29.49 7.96
C MET A 3 -18.18 29.12 8.38
N ALA A 4 -18.09 28.26 9.38
CA ALA A 4 -16.80 27.72 9.77
C ALA A 4 -16.18 26.97 8.57
N SER A 5 -14.96 27.31 8.22
CA SER A 5 -14.25 26.54 7.22
C SER A 5 -14.01 25.13 7.76
N LYS A 6 -14.32 24.13 6.95
CA LYS A 6 -14.03 22.76 7.32
C LYS A 6 -12.51 22.56 7.32
N ASN A 7 -12.00 21.95 8.37
CA ASN A 7 -10.61 21.56 8.40
C ASN A 7 -10.36 20.52 7.34
N ILE A 8 -9.31 20.69 6.58
CA ILE A 8 -8.83 19.70 5.62
C ILE A 8 -7.63 19.03 6.25
N ILE A 9 -7.73 17.72 6.43
CA ILE A 9 -6.68 16.89 7.03
C ILE A 9 -6.03 16.07 5.91
N HIS A 10 -4.73 16.27 5.71
CA HIS A 10 -3.98 15.52 4.70
C HIS A 10 -3.17 14.41 5.36
N HIS A 11 -3.29 13.19 4.81
CA HIS A 11 -2.47 12.06 5.19
C HIS A 11 -1.71 11.58 3.96
N TYR A 12 -0.41 11.39 4.11
CA TYR A 12 0.46 10.90 3.05
C TYR A 12 1.03 9.56 3.43
N SER A 13 0.85 8.58 2.54
CA SER A 13 1.33 7.22 2.72
C SER A 13 2.07 6.77 1.47
N SER A 14 2.81 5.70 1.60
CA SER A 14 3.53 5.12 0.49
C SER A 14 3.60 3.60 0.66
N GLY A 15 3.62 2.89 -0.45
CA GLY A 15 3.65 1.44 -0.43
C GLY A 15 4.17 0.83 -1.71
N GLY A 16 4.07 -0.49 -1.79
CA GLY A 16 4.66 -1.23 -2.89
C GLY A 16 3.77 -2.32 -3.45
N VAL A 17 3.94 -2.56 -4.74
CA VAL A 17 3.34 -3.69 -5.45
C VAL A 17 4.46 -4.60 -5.90
N ILE A 18 4.43 -5.86 -5.47
CA ILE A 18 5.47 -6.85 -5.79
C ILE A 18 4.84 -7.98 -6.58
N VAL A 19 5.23 -8.09 -7.85
CA VAL A 19 4.78 -9.16 -8.74
C VAL A 19 5.96 -10.09 -9.01
N LYS A 20 5.75 -11.38 -8.80
CA LYS A 20 6.78 -12.41 -9.02
C LYS A 20 6.12 -13.70 -9.45
N ASP A 21 6.59 -14.27 -10.55
CA ASP A 21 6.13 -15.58 -11.04
C ASP A 21 4.61 -15.69 -11.21
N ASN A 22 4.00 -14.64 -11.79
CA ASN A 22 2.56 -14.53 -12.01
C ASN A 22 1.72 -14.47 -10.71
N GLU A 23 2.38 -14.16 -9.60
CA GLU A 23 1.73 -13.90 -8.32
C GLU A 23 2.04 -12.48 -7.86
N VAL A 24 1.20 -11.98 -6.97
CA VAL A 24 1.39 -10.66 -6.34
C VAL A 24 1.22 -10.78 -4.84
N LEU A 25 2.00 -9.99 -4.12
CA LEU A 25 1.94 -9.92 -2.66
C LEU A 25 0.88 -8.92 -2.25
N ILE A 26 -0.18 -9.39 -1.59
CA ILE A 26 -1.25 -8.54 -1.07
C ILE A 26 -1.35 -8.67 0.44
N ILE A 27 -2.07 -7.74 1.04
CA ILE A 27 -2.32 -7.70 2.49
C ILE A 27 -3.80 -8.00 2.73
N GLU A 28 -4.05 -8.99 3.59
CA GLU A 28 -5.38 -9.24 4.12
C GLU A 28 -5.48 -8.55 5.47
N SER A 29 -6.46 -7.66 5.63
CA SER A 29 -6.78 -7.00 6.88
C SER A 29 -8.12 -7.53 7.39
N LEU A 30 -8.19 -7.85 8.68
CA LEU A 30 -9.40 -8.41 9.28
C LEU A 30 -10.22 -7.38 10.06
N GLN A 31 -9.63 -6.24 10.40
CA GLN A 31 -10.28 -5.20 11.20
C GLN A 31 -10.21 -3.84 10.50
N PRO A 32 -11.26 -3.01 10.56
CA PRO A 32 -12.59 -3.25 11.14
C PRO A 32 -13.45 -4.17 10.31
N ALA A 33 -13.10 -4.38 9.04
CA ALA A 33 -13.77 -5.30 8.12
C ALA A 33 -12.69 -6.00 7.29
N LYS A 34 -13.03 -7.15 6.73
CA LYS A 34 -12.08 -7.89 5.87
C LYS A 34 -11.83 -7.11 4.59
N GLU A 35 -10.58 -6.71 4.38
CA GLU A 35 -10.16 -5.99 3.18
C GLU A 35 -8.87 -6.57 2.63
N TYR A 36 -8.68 -6.40 1.32
CA TYR A 36 -7.45 -6.79 0.63
C TYR A 36 -6.86 -5.57 -0.07
N SER A 37 -5.58 -5.36 0.15
CA SER A 37 -4.86 -4.19 -0.35
C SER A 37 -3.38 -4.53 -0.57
N PHE A 38 -2.59 -3.51 -0.88
CA PHE A 38 -1.13 -3.65 -0.96
C PHE A 38 -0.48 -3.12 0.32
N PRO A 39 0.73 -3.62 0.67
CA PRO A 39 1.46 -3.10 1.83
C PRO A 39 1.74 -1.61 1.65
N LYS A 40 1.48 -0.85 2.70
CA LYS A 40 1.65 0.61 2.72
C LYS A 40 1.61 1.13 4.14
N GLY A 41 2.06 2.36 4.31
CA GLY A 41 1.92 3.06 5.58
C GLY A 41 2.32 4.51 5.50
N SER A 42 2.18 5.21 6.61
CA SER A 42 2.37 6.66 6.69
C SER A 42 3.82 7.08 6.45
N ILE A 43 3.98 8.16 5.69
CA ILE A 43 5.30 8.81 5.52
C ILE A 43 5.61 9.54 6.81
N GLU A 44 6.76 9.22 7.42
CA GLU A 44 7.19 9.87 8.65
C GLU A 44 7.85 11.22 8.35
N PRO A 45 7.86 12.15 9.33
CA PRO A 45 8.50 13.45 9.14
C PRO A 45 9.93 13.32 8.64
N GLY A 46 10.27 14.03 7.54
CA GLY A 46 11.59 13.99 6.95
C GLY A 46 11.90 12.79 6.07
N GLU A 47 10.97 11.83 5.98
CA GLU A 47 11.14 10.63 5.18
C GLU A 47 10.70 10.88 3.74
N HIS A 48 11.44 10.34 2.77
CA HIS A 48 11.02 10.37 1.38
C HIS A 48 10.04 9.24 1.08
N SER A 49 9.07 9.49 0.20
CA SER A 49 8.05 8.53 -0.19
C SER A 49 8.64 7.17 -0.60
N ARG A 50 9.74 7.17 -1.35
CA ARG A 50 10.42 5.93 -1.79
C ARG A 50 10.93 5.12 -0.60
N ASP A 51 11.52 5.79 0.38
CA ASP A 51 12.06 5.13 1.58
C ASP A 51 10.94 4.60 2.46
N THR A 52 9.83 5.34 2.56
CA THR A 52 8.63 4.88 3.26
C THR A 52 8.10 3.58 2.65
N ALA A 53 8.02 3.53 1.33
CA ALA A 53 7.51 2.35 0.63
C ALA A 53 8.35 1.11 0.95
N VAL A 54 9.67 1.24 0.90
CA VAL A 54 10.59 0.14 1.23
C VAL A 54 10.44 -0.28 2.69
N ARG A 55 10.38 0.69 3.60
CA ARG A 55 10.24 0.45 5.04
C ARG A 55 8.90 -0.25 5.35
N GLU A 56 7.80 0.26 4.81
CA GLU A 56 6.47 -0.29 5.08
C GLU A 56 6.31 -1.71 4.52
N VAL A 57 6.83 -1.97 3.32
CA VAL A 57 6.83 -3.32 2.76
C VAL A 57 7.58 -4.27 3.70
N LEU A 58 8.73 -3.85 4.21
CA LEU A 58 9.51 -4.66 5.15
C LEU A 58 8.75 -4.91 6.46
N GLU A 59 8.17 -3.86 7.04
CA GLU A 59 7.43 -3.98 8.30
C GLU A 59 6.19 -4.87 8.17
N GLU A 60 5.41 -4.69 7.11
CA GLU A 60 4.15 -5.40 6.93
C GLU A 60 4.31 -6.81 6.37
N THR A 61 5.35 -7.08 5.60
CA THR A 61 5.52 -8.36 4.92
C THR A 61 6.76 -9.15 5.31
N GLY A 62 7.75 -8.49 5.88
CA GLY A 62 9.04 -9.10 6.19
C GLY A 62 10.01 -9.19 5.02
N TYR A 63 9.61 -8.73 3.84
CA TYR A 63 10.47 -8.78 2.66
C TYR A 63 11.27 -7.51 2.47
N HIS A 64 12.57 -7.67 2.18
CA HIS A 64 13.42 -6.58 1.71
C HIS A 64 13.18 -6.41 0.22
N ALA A 65 12.74 -5.22 -0.17
CA ALA A 65 12.36 -4.95 -1.56
C ALA A 65 13.14 -3.77 -2.13
N THR A 66 13.33 -3.80 -3.44
CA THR A 66 13.99 -2.75 -4.21
C THR A 66 12.99 -2.13 -5.16
N ILE A 67 12.99 -0.80 -5.25
CA ILE A 67 12.09 -0.07 -6.14
C ILE A 67 12.53 -0.23 -7.59
N LEU A 68 11.57 -0.63 -8.45
CA LEU A 68 11.74 -0.68 -9.89
C LEU A 68 11.28 0.61 -10.55
N GLY A 69 10.23 1.24 -10.03
CA GLY A 69 9.71 2.49 -10.55
C GLY A 69 8.42 2.91 -9.86
N PHE A 70 8.05 4.16 -10.06
CA PHE A 70 6.79 4.71 -9.56
C PHE A 70 5.61 4.23 -10.43
N ILE A 71 4.51 3.84 -9.80
CA ILE A 71 3.30 3.41 -10.51
C ILE A 71 2.30 4.56 -10.59
N ASP A 72 1.76 4.97 -9.47
CA ASP A 72 0.72 6.00 -9.38
C ASP A 72 0.46 6.40 -7.94
N THR A 73 -0.26 7.51 -7.76
CA THR A 73 -0.76 7.95 -6.46
C THR A 73 -2.28 7.77 -6.44
N LEU A 74 -2.78 7.06 -5.44
CA LEU A 74 -4.22 6.91 -5.22
C LEU A 74 -4.67 7.92 -4.18
N ILE A 75 -5.81 8.56 -4.43
CA ILE A 75 -6.36 9.59 -3.56
C ILE A 75 -7.70 9.10 -3.02
N TYR A 76 -7.84 9.18 -1.70
CA TYR A 76 -9.06 8.84 -0.99
C TYR A 76 -9.56 10.07 -0.25
N GLU A 77 -10.84 10.39 -0.37
CA GLU A 77 -11.45 11.52 0.32
C GLU A 77 -12.66 11.04 1.11
N PHE A 78 -12.75 11.46 2.35
CA PHE A 78 -13.89 11.15 3.20
C PHE A 78 -14.02 12.17 4.31
N SER A 79 -15.23 12.27 4.87
CA SER A 79 -15.52 13.20 5.95
C SER A 79 -15.56 12.47 7.29
N THR A 80 -15.02 13.11 8.32
CA THR A 80 -15.08 12.66 9.70
C THR A 80 -15.67 13.77 10.55
N GLY A 81 -15.91 13.50 11.84
CA GLY A 81 -16.34 14.54 12.78
C GLY A 81 -15.37 15.71 12.91
N ASP A 82 -14.09 15.45 12.64
CA ASP A 82 -13.01 16.44 12.75
C ASP A 82 -12.77 17.24 11.46
N GLY A 83 -13.40 16.86 10.36
CA GLY A 83 -13.25 17.56 9.09
C GLY A 83 -13.23 16.65 7.87
N HIS A 84 -12.72 17.19 6.77
CA HIS A 84 -12.56 16.47 5.52
C HIS A 84 -11.15 15.90 5.45
N VAL A 85 -11.04 14.59 5.19
CA VAL A 85 -9.75 13.90 5.08
C VAL A 85 -9.43 13.63 3.62
N VAL A 86 -8.23 14.03 3.21
CA VAL A 86 -7.65 13.69 1.92
C VAL A 86 -6.43 12.80 2.18
N LYS A 87 -6.52 11.55 1.75
CA LYS A 87 -5.43 10.60 1.94
C LYS A 87 -4.81 10.26 0.59
N GLU A 88 -3.52 10.50 0.46
CA GLU A 88 -2.76 10.18 -0.75
C GLU A 88 -1.80 9.04 -0.47
N VAL A 89 -1.84 8.02 -1.31
CA VAL A 89 -0.95 6.86 -1.21
C VAL A 89 -0.18 6.71 -2.50
N SER A 90 1.13 6.86 -2.43
CA SER A 90 2.02 6.68 -3.58
C SER A 90 2.54 5.26 -3.61
N TYR A 91 2.40 4.59 -4.75
CA TYR A 91 2.78 3.19 -4.91
C TYR A 91 3.92 3.02 -5.91
N TYR A 92 4.82 2.13 -5.57
CA TYR A 92 5.99 1.79 -6.38
C TYR A 92 5.98 0.30 -6.73
N ALA A 93 6.35 -0.01 -7.96
CA ALA A 93 6.63 -1.38 -8.35
C ALA A 93 7.96 -1.79 -7.73
N MET A 94 8.01 -2.97 -7.14
CA MET A 94 9.18 -3.44 -6.41
C MET A 94 9.52 -4.88 -6.75
N SER A 95 10.78 -5.24 -6.53
CA SER A 95 11.24 -6.61 -6.57
C SER A 95 11.81 -7.01 -5.21
N ILE A 96 11.73 -8.30 -4.88
CA ILE A 96 12.29 -8.81 -3.64
C ILE A 96 13.80 -8.99 -3.81
N ASN A 97 14.54 -8.56 -2.79
CA ASN A 97 15.96 -8.86 -2.69
C ASN A 97 16.10 -10.28 -2.11
N SER A 98 16.23 -11.27 -2.96
CA SER A 98 16.27 -12.68 -2.55
C SER A 98 17.57 -13.08 -1.86
N SER A 99 18.60 -12.22 -1.89
CA SER A 99 19.84 -12.48 -1.14
C SER A 99 19.70 -12.17 0.35
N VAL A 100 18.62 -11.49 0.75
CA VAL A 100 18.34 -11.17 2.15
C VAL A 100 17.15 -12.01 2.61
N PRO A 101 17.29 -12.81 3.68
CA PRO A 101 16.19 -13.63 4.18
C PRO A 101 15.00 -12.79 4.61
N ARG A 102 13.80 -13.33 4.39
CA ARG A 102 12.57 -12.73 4.91
C ARG A 102 12.63 -12.72 6.44
N GLN A 103 12.20 -11.61 7.03
CA GLN A 103 12.13 -11.47 8.49
C GLN A 103 10.67 -11.44 8.96
N GLU A 104 10.47 -11.43 10.27
CA GLU A 104 9.12 -11.34 10.85
C GLU A 104 8.53 -9.95 10.59
N GLN A 105 7.20 -9.89 10.50
CA GLN A 105 6.46 -8.64 10.45
C GLN A 105 6.73 -7.80 11.70
N GLN A 106 6.77 -6.48 11.52
CA GLN A 106 6.89 -5.52 12.60
C GLN A 106 5.64 -4.63 12.60
N LEU A 107 4.55 -5.18 13.14
CA LEU A 107 3.26 -4.50 13.12
C LEU A 107 3.12 -3.52 14.27
N GLN A 108 2.38 -2.43 14.02
CA GLN A 108 2.00 -1.48 15.05
C GLN A 108 0.91 -2.09 15.94
N PRO A 109 0.78 -1.62 17.20
CA PRO A 109 -0.30 -2.07 18.07
C PRO A 109 -1.66 -1.89 17.39
N GLY A 110 -2.48 -2.94 17.41
CA GLY A 110 -3.82 -2.93 16.82
C GLY A 110 -3.87 -3.30 15.35
N GLU A 111 -2.74 -3.37 14.65
CA GLU A 111 -2.72 -3.89 13.29
C GLU A 111 -2.95 -5.41 13.30
N ASN A 112 -3.91 -5.86 12.48
CA ASN A 112 -4.19 -7.29 12.31
C ASN A 112 -4.25 -7.58 10.82
N ILE A 113 -3.06 -7.72 10.24
CA ILE A 113 -2.87 -7.93 8.82
C ILE A 113 -1.95 -9.12 8.57
N ARG A 114 -2.13 -9.78 7.43
CA ARG A 114 -1.21 -10.81 7.00
C ARG A 114 -0.93 -10.72 5.51
N PRO A 115 0.32 -10.93 5.10
CA PRO A 115 0.70 -10.95 3.70
C PRO A 115 0.32 -12.28 3.05
N LEU A 116 -0.15 -12.22 1.82
CA LEU A 116 -0.52 -13.38 1.02
C LEU A 116 0.05 -13.25 -0.39
N TRP A 117 0.64 -14.33 -0.88
CA TRP A 117 0.95 -14.47 -2.29
C TRP A 117 -0.27 -15.09 -2.98
N VAL A 118 -0.80 -14.41 -3.98
CA VAL A 118 -1.94 -14.92 -4.75
C VAL A 118 -1.67 -14.76 -6.24
N SER A 119 -2.30 -15.60 -7.04
CA SER A 119 -2.21 -15.47 -8.49
C SER A 119 -2.77 -14.13 -8.94
N LEU A 120 -2.31 -13.61 -10.07
CA LEU A 120 -2.81 -12.35 -10.60
C LEU A 120 -4.33 -12.36 -10.80
N PRO A 121 -4.94 -13.39 -11.42
CA PRO A 121 -6.40 -13.43 -11.53
C PRO A 121 -7.10 -13.40 -10.16
N LYS A 122 -6.56 -14.11 -9.17
CA LYS A 122 -7.12 -14.12 -7.82
C LYS A 122 -7.02 -12.75 -7.15
N ALA A 123 -5.92 -12.04 -7.36
CA ALA A 123 -5.73 -10.70 -6.82
C ALA A 123 -6.81 -9.73 -7.34
N PHE A 124 -7.14 -9.79 -8.63
CA PHE A 124 -8.19 -8.95 -9.21
C PHE A 124 -9.57 -9.27 -8.62
N GLN A 125 -9.80 -10.50 -8.16
CA GLN A 125 -11.03 -10.88 -7.47
C GLN A 125 -11.06 -10.41 -6.02
N LEU A 126 -9.90 -10.48 -5.33
CA LEU A 126 -9.80 -10.20 -3.89
C LEU A 126 -9.68 -8.74 -3.55
N LEU A 127 -8.91 -7.95 -4.33
CA LEU A 127 -8.67 -6.55 -4.02
C LEU A 127 -9.99 -5.80 -3.85
N THR A 128 -10.17 -5.19 -2.70
CA THR A 128 -11.45 -4.63 -2.25
C THR A 128 -11.87 -3.42 -3.08
N HIS A 129 -10.91 -2.55 -3.42
CA HIS A 129 -11.21 -1.28 -4.07
C HIS A 129 -10.86 -1.30 -5.57
N LYS A 130 -11.72 -0.67 -6.37
CA LYS A 130 -11.53 -0.58 -7.82
C LYS A 130 -10.19 0.07 -8.18
N ASN A 131 -9.79 1.13 -7.45
CA ASN A 131 -8.56 1.85 -7.75
C ASN A 131 -7.30 0.98 -7.49
N THR A 132 -7.32 0.09 -6.50
CA THR A 132 -6.21 -0.83 -6.29
C THR A 132 -6.14 -1.89 -7.38
N ARG A 133 -7.28 -2.32 -7.93
CA ARG A 133 -7.30 -3.22 -9.09
C ARG A 133 -6.71 -2.53 -10.34
N GLN A 134 -7.05 -1.26 -10.55
CA GLN A 134 -6.48 -0.47 -11.63
C GLN A 134 -4.98 -0.28 -11.46
N LEU A 135 -4.55 -0.05 -10.22
CA LEU A 135 -3.12 0.06 -9.87
C LEU A 135 -2.37 -1.22 -10.22
N LEU A 136 -2.94 -2.38 -9.89
CA LEU A 136 -2.34 -3.68 -10.22
C LEU A 136 -2.17 -3.83 -11.74
N ALA A 137 -3.19 -3.46 -12.52
CA ALA A 137 -3.12 -3.51 -13.98
C ALA A 137 -1.97 -2.65 -14.52
N MET A 138 -1.76 -1.47 -13.94
CA MET A 138 -0.63 -0.60 -14.31
C MET A 138 0.71 -1.23 -13.91
N ALA A 139 0.77 -1.77 -12.70
CA ALA A 139 1.98 -2.39 -12.17
C ALA A 139 2.45 -3.56 -13.04
N ILE A 140 1.53 -4.43 -13.46
CA ILE A 140 1.86 -5.61 -14.26
C ILE A 140 2.64 -5.22 -15.52
N LYS A 141 2.26 -4.12 -16.16
CA LYS A 141 2.94 -3.63 -17.37
C LYS A 141 4.41 -3.29 -17.12
N MET A 142 4.76 -2.93 -15.89
CA MET A 142 6.14 -2.56 -15.54
C MET A 142 7.04 -3.80 -15.39
N TYR A 143 6.46 -4.98 -15.21
CA TYR A 143 7.21 -6.24 -15.06
C TYR A 143 7.38 -6.99 -16.38
N HIS A 144 6.68 -6.58 -17.42
CA HIS A 144 6.71 -7.24 -18.73
C HIS A 144 7.47 -6.40 -19.75
N HIS A 145 8.77 -6.26 -19.53
CA HIS A 145 9.65 -5.55 -20.47
C HIS A 145 10.59 -6.51 -21.19
#